data_3697c7e9cdc3f1e3a65e3e3a4867ebd2
#
_entry.id   3697c7e9cdc3f1e3a65e3e3a4867ebd2
#
_cell.length_a   1.000
_cell.length_b   1.000
_cell.length_c   1.000
_cell.angle_alpha   90.00
_cell.angle_beta   90.00
_cell.angle_gamma   90.00
#
_symmetry.space_group_name_H-M   'P 1'
#
loop_
_entity.id
_entity.type
_entity.pdbx_description
1 polymer ?
#
loop_
_entity_poly.entity_id
_entity_poly.type
_entity_poly.pdbx_seq_one_letter_code
_entity_poly.pdbx_strand_id
1 'polypeptide(L)'
;LQIAIRHPEIVDKIILGSALAKRNGVPDWFWDFMKQAKLENMPEQLKTAYKQVAPDTSGLQVMHDRDAKRMVNFKDISDEQIKFIKAPTLIIIGDKDVITPEHAIELHRQITNSELTIIPGGHGEYIGEITTIKPDTKESEFVVPIIEKFLDKKTE
;
A
#
# COMPACT_ATOMS: atom_id res chain seq x y z
N LEU A 1 8.16 -3.40 1.64
CA LEU A 1 8.79 -4.59 1.04
C LEU A 1 10.27 -4.36 0.75
N GLN A 2 10.67 -3.36 -0.05
CA GLN A 2 12.07 -3.16 -0.46
C GLN A 2 13.04 -2.94 0.71
N ILE A 3 12.61 -2.27 1.79
CA ILE A 3 13.44 -2.13 3.00
C ILE A 3 13.67 -3.50 3.63
N ALA A 4 12.62 -4.28 3.82
CA ALA A 4 12.72 -5.61 4.42
C ALA A 4 13.55 -6.61 3.59
N ILE A 5 13.62 -6.40 2.27
CA ILE A 5 14.44 -7.22 1.37
C ILE A 5 15.92 -6.82 1.43
N ARG A 6 16.20 -5.51 1.47
CA ARG A 6 17.57 -4.98 1.37
C ARG A 6 18.26 -4.78 2.71
N HIS A 7 17.46 -4.55 3.75
CA HIS A 7 17.90 -4.20 5.10
C HIS A 7 17.05 -4.95 6.13
N PRO A 8 17.02 -6.30 6.07
CA PRO A 8 16.24 -7.11 7.01
C PRO A 8 16.63 -6.89 8.48
N GLU A 9 17.87 -6.50 8.71
CA GLU A 9 18.44 -6.26 10.05
C GLU A 9 17.83 -5.08 10.82
N ILE A 10 17.12 -4.17 10.12
CA ILE A 10 16.47 -3.01 10.75
C ILE A 10 14.94 -3.11 10.77
N VAL A 11 14.39 -4.28 10.40
CA VAL A 11 12.94 -4.47 10.30
C VAL A 11 12.47 -5.51 11.30
N ASP A 12 11.82 -5.07 12.36
CA ASP A 12 11.24 -5.95 13.38
C ASP A 12 9.91 -6.55 12.93
N LYS A 13 9.02 -5.72 12.37
CA LYS A 13 7.68 -6.10 11.89
C LYS A 13 7.27 -5.30 10.66
N ILE A 14 6.36 -5.84 9.88
CA ILE A 14 5.85 -5.19 8.67
C ILE A 14 4.32 -5.14 8.72
N ILE A 15 3.75 -3.97 8.39
CA ILE A 15 2.33 -3.85 8.05
C ILE A 15 2.26 -3.47 6.57
N LEU A 16 1.66 -4.33 5.77
CA LEU A 16 1.41 -4.11 4.35
C LEU A 16 -0.04 -3.72 4.14
N GLY A 17 -0.33 -2.43 4.11
CA GLY A 17 -1.65 -1.92 3.78
C GLY A 17 -1.75 -1.71 2.27
N SER A 18 -2.65 -2.41 1.59
CA SER A 18 -2.91 -2.25 0.15
C SER A 18 -1.63 -2.21 -0.69
N ALA A 19 -0.75 -3.19 -0.49
CA ALA A 19 0.60 -3.17 -1.05
C ALA A 19 0.69 -3.89 -2.40
N LEU A 20 1.30 -3.24 -3.39
CA LEU A 20 1.56 -3.82 -4.71
C LEU A 20 3.01 -4.30 -4.81
N ALA A 21 3.21 -5.58 -5.14
CA ALA A 21 4.51 -6.19 -5.38
C ALA A 21 4.74 -6.62 -6.82
N LYS A 22 3.66 -6.90 -7.56
CA LYS A 22 3.71 -7.35 -8.96
C LYS A 22 2.67 -6.62 -9.80
N ARG A 23 2.94 -6.49 -11.08
CA ARG A 23 2.06 -5.80 -12.03
C ARG A 23 0.68 -6.48 -12.17
N ASN A 24 0.63 -7.80 -12.05
CA ASN A 24 -0.62 -8.57 -12.09
C ASN A 24 -1.48 -8.42 -10.82
N GLY A 25 -0.99 -7.71 -9.80
CA GLY A 25 -1.76 -7.39 -8.59
C GLY A 25 -2.82 -6.32 -8.80
N VAL A 26 -2.90 -5.72 -9.98
CA VAL A 26 -3.94 -4.75 -10.39
C VAL A 26 -4.48 -5.12 -11.77
N PRO A 27 -5.71 -4.71 -12.13
CA PRO A 27 -6.23 -4.90 -13.49
C PRO A 27 -5.41 -4.16 -14.56
N ASP A 28 -5.40 -4.68 -15.79
CA ASP A 28 -4.60 -4.12 -16.90
C ASP A 28 -4.90 -2.64 -17.18
N TRP A 29 -6.16 -2.22 -17.07
CA TRP A 29 -6.58 -0.84 -17.27
C TRP A 29 -5.85 0.15 -16.33
N PHE A 30 -5.43 -0.30 -15.15
CA PHE A 30 -4.69 0.53 -14.20
C PHE A 30 -3.37 1.04 -14.80
N TRP A 31 -2.64 0.18 -15.52
CA TRP A 31 -1.38 0.58 -16.14
C TRP A 31 -1.57 1.55 -17.29
N ASP A 32 -2.65 1.40 -18.05
CA ASP A 32 -2.99 2.35 -19.12
C ASP A 32 -3.41 3.70 -18.56
N PHE A 33 -4.13 3.69 -17.43
CA PHE A 33 -4.44 4.91 -16.69
C PHE A 33 -3.17 5.60 -16.18
N MET A 34 -2.22 4.85 -15.60
CA MET A 34 -0.94 5.41 -15.12
C MET A 34 -0.09 6.04 -16.23
N LYS A 35 -0.11 5.49 -17.44
CA LYS A 35 0.59 6.09 -18.60
C LYS A 35 0.03 7.46 -18.99
N GLN A 36 -1.21 7.74 -18.65
CA GLN A 36 -1.91 8.99 -18.95
C GLN A 36 -1.98 9.94 -17.75
N ALA A 37 -1.31 9.60 -16.65
CA ALA A 37 -1.33 10.40 -15.43
C ALA A 37 -0.81 11.82 -15.71
N LYS A 38 -1.61 12.82 -15.29
CA LYS A 38 -1.29 14.25 -15.34
C LYS A 38 -1.66 14.89 -14.03
N LEU A 39 -0.91 15.89 -13.59
CA LEU A 39 -1.22 16.62 -12.36
C LEU A 39 -2.65 17.18 -12.35
N GLU A 40 -3.17 17.59 -13.50
CA GLU A 40 -4.55 18.08 -13.63
C GLU A 40 -5.58 17.05 -13.15
N ASN A 41 -5.31 15.76 -13.42
CA ASN A 41 -6.19 14.64 -13.06
C ASN A 41 -5.96 14.09 -11.64
N MET A 42 -4.94 14.60 -10.94
CA MET A 42 -4.70 14.21 -9.54
C MET A 42 -5.86 14.68 -8.66
N PRO A 43 -6.41 13.84 -7.76
CA PRO A 43 -7.46 14.23 -6.83
C PRO A 43 -7.09 15.49 -6.04
N GLU A 44 -8.03 16.42 -5.91
CA GLU A 44 -7.79 17.72 -5.24
C GLU A 44 -7.44 17.53 -3.76
N GLN A 45 -7.96 16.48 -3.13
CA GLN A 45 -7.64 16.12 -1.74
C GLN A 45 -6.13 15.86 -1.56
N LEU A 46 -5.50 15.15 -2.49
CA LEU A 46 -4.07 14.87 -2.45
C LEU A 46 -3.23 16.13 -2.72
N LYS A 47 -3.66 16.99 -3.65
CA LYS A 47 -3.01 18.27 -3.91
C LYS A 47 -3.06 19.17 -2.67
N THR A 48 -4.22 19.21 -2.02
CA THR A 48 -4.42 20.00 -0.79
C THR A 48 -3.57 19.46 0.36
N ALA A 49 -3.57 18.14 0.58
CA ALA A 49 -2.76 17.52 1.61
C ALA A 49 -1.26 17.79 1.40
N TYR A 50 -0.78 17.70 0.16
CA TYR A 50 0.61 18.08 -0.16
C TYR A 50 0.91 19.51 0.23
N LYS A 51 0.05 20.46 -0.18
CA LYS A 51 0.24 21.89 0.10
C LYS A 51 0.21 22.24 1.59
N GLN A 52 -0.49 21.45 2.39
CA GLN A 52 -0.57 21.65 3.85
C GLN A 52 0.72 21.25 4.58
N VAL A 53 1.46 20.26 4.07
CA VAL A 53 2.64 19.72 4.74
C VAL A 53 3.96 20.10 4.08
N ALA A 54 3.94 20.48 2.81
CA ALA A 54 5.15 20.84 2.07
C ALA A 54 5.63 22.25 2.45
N PRO A 55 6.91 22.42 2.79
CA PRO A 55 7.49 23.75 3.03
C PRO A 55 7.45 24.65 1.78
N ASP A 56 7.52 24.03 0.60
CA ASP A 56 7.43 24.66 -0.71
C ASP A 56 6.40 23.94 -1.58
N THR A 57 5.32 24.63 -1.88
CA THR A 57 4.22 24.09 -2.69
C THR A 57 4.54 24.00 -4.18
N SER A 58 5.63 24.66 -4.65
CA SER A 58 6.08 24.57 -6.04
C SER A 58 6.57 23.15 -6.43
N GLY A 59 6.94 22.34 -5.44
CA GLY A 59 7.37 20.96 -5.63
C GLY A 59 6.26 19.97 -6.02
N LEU A 60 4.99 20.35 -6.01
CA LEU A 60 3.86 19.47 -6.30
C LEU A 60 3.96 18.79 -7.68
N GLN A 61 4.30 19.55 -8.73
CA GLN A 61 4.49 18.99 -10.08
C GLN A 61 5.64 17.97 -10.10
N VAL A 62 6.75 18.29 -9.46
CA VAL A 62 7.93 17.40 -9.41
C VAL A 62 7.59 16.10 -8.67
N MET A 63 6.86 16.18 -7.56
CA MET A 63 6.40 15.01 -6.81
C MET A 63 5.49 14.13 -7.68
N HIS A 64 4.47 14.72 -8.30
CA HIS A 64 3.56 14.01 -9.20
C HIS A 64 4.30 13.30 -10.35
N ASP A 65 5.17 14.02 -11.06
CA ASP A 65 5.87 13.46 -12.22
C ASP A 65 6.83 12.33 -11.84
N ARG A 66 7.46 12.45 -10.66
CA ARG A 66 8.31 11.38 -10.10
C ARG A 66 7.49 10.12 -9.81
N ASP A 67 6.33 10.27 -9.18
CA ASP A 67 5.47 9.14 -8.83
C ASP A 67 4.83 8.52 -10.07
N ALA A 68 4.34 9.31 -11.01
CA ALA A 68 3.83 8.82 -12.29
C ALA A 68 4.91 8.02 -13.05
N LYS A 69 6.13 8.55 -13.13
CA LYS A 69 7.26 7.87 -13.76
C LYS A 69 7.61 6.57 -13.03
N ARG A 70 7.58 6.56 -11.70
CA ARG A 70 7.83 5.36 -10.89
C ARG A 70 6.78 4.28 -11.20
N MET A 71 5.50 4.65 -11.27
CA MET A 71 4.42 3.70 -11.57
C MET A 71 4.52 3.15 -12.98
N VAL A 72 4.75 3.99 -14.00
CA VAL A 72 4.93 3.52 -15.38
C VAL A 72 6.08 2.52 -15.52
N ASN A 73 7.18 2.75 -14.77
CA ASN A 73 8.37 1.90 -14.78
C ASN A 73 8.36 0.84 -13.66
N PHE A 74 7.22 0.59 -13.04
CA PHE A 74 7.10 -0.39 -11.97
C PHE A 74 7.54 -1.77 -12.45
N LYS A 75 8.42 -2.40 -11.70
CA LYS A 75 8.92 -3.75 -11.94
C LYS A 75 8.50 -4.66 -10.81
N ASP A 76 8.12 -5.87 -11.17
CA ASP A 76 7.78 -6.91 -10.22
C ASP A 76 8.93 -7.18 -9.25
N ILE A 77 8.59 -7.36 -7.98
CA ILE A 77 9.49 -7.95 -7.01
C ILE A 77 9.43 -9.46 -7.24
N SER A 78 10.60 -10.10 -7.39
CA SER A 78 10.63 -11.54 -7.67
C SER A 78 10.11 -12.36 -6.48
N ASP A 79 9.61 -13.56 -6.78
CA ASP A 79 9.12 -14.50 -5.74
C ASP A 79 10.20 -14.83 -4.71
N GLU A 80 11.46 -14.98 -5.16
CA GLU A 80 12.59 -15.25 -4.29
C GLU A 80 12.82 -14.09 -3.32
N GLN A 81 12.72 -12.86 -3.80
CA GLN A 81 12.86 -11.67 -2.96
C GLN A 81 11.73 -11.56 -1.93
N ILE A 82 10.49 -11.86 -2.34
CA ILE A 82 9.33 -11.85 -1.43
C ILE A 82 9.48 -12.95 -0.36
N LYS A 83 9.85 -14.18 -0.76
CA LYS A 83 10.09 -15.31 0.15
C LYS A 83 11.25 -15.09 1.10
N PHE A 84 12.18 -14.19 0.75
CA PHE A 84 13.31 -13.83 1.62
C PHE A 84 12.88 -13.02 2.84
N ILE A 85 11.71 -12.38 2.82
CA ILE A 85 11.18 -11.60 3.95
C ILE A 85 10.89 -12.53 5.12
N LYS A 86 11.57 -12.32 6.25
CA LYS A 86 11.45 -13.12 7.48
C LYS A 86 10.72 -12.39 8.60
N ALA A 87 10.72 -11.07 8.57
CA ALA A 87 10.03 -10.27 9.57
C ALA A 87 8.53 -10.63 9.61
N PRO A 88 7.94 -10.76 10.81
CA PRO A 88 6.50 -10.92 10.94
C PRO A 88 5.77 -9.85 10.15
N THR A 89 4.79 -10.25 9.34
CA THR A 89 4.13 -9.36 8.39
C THR A 89 2.61 -9.45 8.55
N LEU A 90 1.95 -8.34 8.79
CA LEU A 90 0.49 -8.22 8.70
C LEU A 90 0.12 -7.62 7.35
N ILE A 91 -0.65 -8.35 6.56
CA ILE A 91 -1.16 -7.90 5.26
C ILE A 91 -2.63 -7.50 5.45
N ILE A 92 -2.97 -6.27 5.05
CA ILE A 92 -4.34 -5.75 5.14
C ILE A 92 -4.74 -5.20 3.77
N ILE A 93 -5.96 -5.50 3.32
CA ILE A 93 -6.49 -5.04 2.04
C ILE A 93 -8.01 -4.89 2.08
N GLY A 94 -8.53 -3.94 1.31
CA GLY A 94 -9.96 -3.83 1.05
C GLY A 94 -10.44 -4.87 0.04
N ASP A 95 -11.67 -5.38 0.19
CA ASP A 95 -12.28 -6.36 -0.75
C ASP A 95 -12.62 -5.73 -2.10
N LYS A 96 -12.69 -4.38 -2.16
CA LYS A 96 -12.96 -3.57 -3.36
C LYS A 96 -11.78 -2.65 -3.72
N ASP A 97 -10.59 -3.04 -3.29
CA ASP A 97 -9.36 -2.30 -3.62
C ASP A 97 -9.02 -2.45 -5.11
N VAL A 98 -8.30 -1.48 -5.67
CA VAL A 98 -7.72 -1.57 -7.02
C VAL A 98 -6.62 -2.65 -7.08
N ILE A 99 -5.91 -2.85 -5.98
CA ILE A 99 -5.05 -4.03 -5.81
C ILE A 99 -5.95 -5.20 -5.44
N THR A 100 -5.82 -6.31 -6.16
CA THR A 100 -6.74 -7.43 -6.00
C THR A 100 -6.53 -8.17 -4.67
N PRO A 101 -7.58 -8.64 -4.00
CA PRO A 101 -7.44 -9.53 -2.83
C PRO A 101 -6.61 -10.78 -3.14
N GLU A 102 -6.66 -11.29 -4.37
CA GLU A 102 -5.86 -12.42 -4.83
C GLU A 102 -4.36 -12.13 -4.73
N HIS A 103 -3.94 -10.89 -5.02
CA HIS A 103 -2.56 -10.48 -4.87
C HIS A 103 -2.11 -10.48 -3.39
N ALA A 104 -2.98 -10.02 -2.49
CA ALA A 104 -2.71 -10.09 -1.05
C ALA A 104 -2.60 -11.54 -0.55
N ILE A 105 -3.46 -12.44 -1.06
CA ILE A 105 -3.39 -13.88 -0.78
C ILE A 105 -2.09 -14.47 -1.32
N GLU A 106 -1.66 -14.09 -2.52
CA GLU A 106 -0.37 -14.52 -3.09
C GLU A 106 0.80 -14.09 -2.20
N LEU A 107 0.84 -12.83 -1.77
CA LEU A 107 1.86 -12.33 -0.84
C LEU A 107 1.85 -13.10 0.49
N HIS A 108 0.67 -13.36 1.05
CA HIS A 108 0.53 -14.14 2.27
C HIS A 108 1.07 -15.57 2.13
N ARG A 109 0.88 -16.20 0.99
CA ARG A 109 1.41 -17.55 0.73
C ARG A 109 2.92 -17.57 0.53
N GLN A 110 3.51 -16.47 0.10
CA GLN A 110 4.95 -16.34 -0.15
C GLN A 110 5.73 -15.90 1.09
N ILE A 111 5.18 -14.99 1.90
CA ILE A 111 5.80 -14.52 3.14
C ILE A 111 5.41 -15.48 4.27
N THR A 112 6.32 -16.37 4.63
CA THR A 112 6.05 -17.50 5.54
C THR A 112 5.53 -17.07 6.92
N ASN A 113 6.03 -15.93 7.46
CA ASN A 113 5.61 -15.41 8.75
C ASN A 113 4.64 -14.24 8.55
N SER A 114 3.49 -14.49 7.94
CA SER A 114 2.50 -13.45 7.68
C SER A 114 1.10 -13.81 8.17
N GLU A 115 0.33 -12.77 8.47
CA GLU A 115 -1.10 -12.80 8.75
C GLU A 115 -1.82 -12.00 7.68
N LEU A 116 -3.04 -12.37 7.32
CA LEU A 116 -3.84 -11.70 6.29
C LEU A 116 -5.19 -11.27 6.86
N THR A 117 -5.56 -10.03 6.57
CA THR A 117 -6.88 -9.48 6.86
C THR A 117 -7.44 -8.84 5.59
N ILE A 118 -8.61 -9.30 5.15
CA ILE A 118 -9.39 -8.69 4.07
C ILE A 118 -10.59 -8.01 4.70
N ILE A 119 -10.80 -6.73 4.39
CA ILE A 119 -11.80 -5.89 5.03
C ILE A 119 -12.75 -5.33 3.95
N PRO A 120 -14.05 -5.18 4.23
CA PRO A 120 -14.93 -4.46 3.31
C PRO A 120 -14.42 -3.04 3.07
N GLY A 121 -14.37 -2.60 1.80
CA GLY A 121 -13.98 -1.23 1.43
C GLY A 121 -12.97 -1.14 0.31
N GLY A 122 -12.64 0.10 -0.08
CA GLY A 122 -11.70 0.43 -1.13
C GLY A 122 -10.25 0.54 -0.66
N HIS A 123 -9.41 1.11 -1.52
CA HIS A 123 -7.99 1.31 -1.30
C HIS A 123 -7.72 2.17 -0.06
N GLY A 124 -7.15 1.58 0.99
CA GLY A 124 -6.79 2.29 2.22
C GLY A 124 -7.97 2.89 3.02
N GLU A 125 -9.23 2.66 2.62
CA GLU A 125 -10.41 3.20 3.30
C GLU A 125 -10.40 2.84 4.79
N TYR A 126 -9.95 1.63 5.11
CA TYR A 126 -9.85 1.07 6.45
C TYR A 126 -8.83 1.76 7.38
N ILE A 127 -7.91 2.55 6.84
CA ILE A 127 -6.94 3.37 7.60
C ILE A 127 -7.14 4.87 7.37
N GLY A 128 -8.26 5.26 6.74
CA GLY A 128 -8.60 6.66 6.53
C GLY A 128 -7.88 7.30 5.34
N GLU A 129 -7.64 6.55 4.26
CA GLU A 129 -7.08 7.11 3.03
C GLU A 129 -7.99 8.23 2.50
N ILE A 130 -7.40 9.40 2.26
CA ILE A 130 -8.11 10.67 2.06
C ILE A 130 -9.00 10.70 0.81
N THR A 131 -8.73 9.87 -0.19
CA THR A 131 -9.51 9.81 -1.44
C THR A 131 -10.65 8.80 -1.39
N THR A 132 -10.64 7.89 -0.41
CA THR A 132 -11.60 6.79 -0.28
C THR A 132 -12.47 6.88 0.96
N ILE A 133 -12.01 7.59 2.00
CA ILE A 133 -12.75 7.76 3.25
C ILE A 133 -14.11 8.43 3.02
N LYS A 134 -15.13 7.93 3.67
CA LYS A 134 -16.50 8.48 3.67
C LYS A 134 -16.86 9.00 5.07
N PRO A 135 -17.85 9.91 5.20
CA PRO A 135 -18.23 10.48 6.50
C PRO A 135 -18.61 9.45 7.57
N ASP A 136 -19.10 8.29 7.17
CA ASP A 136 -19.61 7.21 8.06
C ASP A 136 -18.63 6.03 8.13
N THR A 137 -17.42 6.16 7.56
CA THR A 137 -16.37 5.14 7.61
C THR A 137 -15.97 4.86 9.06
N LYS A 138 -16.13 3.60 9.48
CA LYS A 138 -15.77 3.11 10.82
C LYS A 138 -14.76 1.95 10.77
N GLU A 139 -14.26 1.64 9.60
CA GLU A 139 -13.38 0.52 9.35
C GLU A 139 -12.10 0.61 10.19
N SER A 140 -11.62 1.81 10.47
CA SER A 140 -10.48 2.03 11.38
C SER A 140 -10.75 1.58 12.82
N GLU A 141 -12.02 1.58 13.27
CA GLU A 141 -12.38 1.14 14.62
C GLU A 141 -12.10 -0.35 14.86
N PHE A 142 -12.12 -1.17 13.78
CA PHE A 142 -11.77 -2.61 13.89
C PHE A 142 -10.37 -2.90 13.40
N VAL A 143 -9.81 -2.08 12.52
CA VAL A 143 -8.47 -2.30 11.97
C VAL A 143 -7.38 -1.91 12.98
N VAL A 144 -7.57 -0.81 13.70
CA VAL A 144 -6.60 -0.39 14.72
C VAL A 144 -6.36 -1.48 15.75
N PRO A 145 -7.38 -2.12 16.36
CA PRO A 145 -7.14 -3.25 17.29
C PRO A 145 -6.42 -4.45 16.67
N ILE A 146 -6.63 -4.73 15.36
CA ILE A 146 -5.90 -5.81 14.67
C ILE A 146 -4.41 -5.45 14.56
N ILE A 147 -4.12 -4.20 14.19
CA ILE A 147 -2.76 -3.67 14.06
C ILE A 147 -2.06 -3.70 15.43
N GLU A 148 -2.70 -3.18 16.47
CA GLU A 148 -2.17 -3.16 17.84
C GLU A 148 -1.87 -4.57 18.32
N LYS A 149 -2.83 -5.49 18.19
CA LYS A 149 -2.63 -6.90 18.54
C LYS A 149 -1.44 -7.53 17.80
N PHE A 150 -1.24 -7.19 16.54
CA PHE A 150 -0.09 -7.68 15.78
C PHE A 150 1.22 -7.07 16.27
N LEU A 151 1.25 -5.77 16.53
CA LEU A 151 2.45 -5.07 17.01
C LEU A 151 2.87 -5.53 18.41
N ASP A 152 1.90 -5.84 19.28
CA ASP A 152 2.15 -6.28 20.67
C ASP A 152 2.63 -7.74 20.77
N LYS A 153 2.52 -8.55 19.70
CA LYS A 153 3.07 -9.91 19.71
C LYS A 153 4.58 -9.88 19.95
N LYS A 154 5.05 -10.66 20.91
CA LYS A 154 6.50 -10.86 21.10
C LYS A 154 7.05 -11.60 19.88
N THR A 155 8.12 -11.09 19.31
CA THR A 155 8.95 -11.83 18.34
C THR A 155 9.78 -12.83 19.12
N GLU A 156 9.56 -14.13 18.83
CA GLU A 156 10.42 -15.21 19.37
C GLU A 156 11.80 -15.19 18.71
#